data_2758408c3a331d7a076535741916e49f
#
_entry.id   2758408c3a331d7a076535741916e49f
#
_cell.length_a   1.000
_cell.length_b   1.000
_cell.length_c   1.000
_cell.angle_alpha   90.00
_cell.angle_beta   90.00
_cell.angle_gamma   90.00
#
_symmetry.space_group_name_H-M   'P 1'
#
loop_
_entity.id
_entity.type
_entity.pdbx_description
1 polymer ?
#
loop_
_entity_poly.entity_id
_entity_poly.type
_entity_poly.pdbx_seq_one_letter_code
_entity_poly.pdbx_strand_id
1 'polypeptide(L)' 'MDRDSKKIIKRLKEDGFELISTRGSHHKFRKGAVTIIVPHPKKDLPVGTARAIAKDSGWL' A
#
# COMPACT_ATOMS: atom_id res chain seq x y z
N MET A 1 -7.23 -10.52 -5.41
CA MET A 1 -6.44 -9.39 -4.89
C MET A 1 -5.91 -9.73 -3.51
N ASP A 2 -4.65 -9.46 -3.27
CA ASP A 2 -4.03 -9.71 -1.98
C ASP A 2 -4.44 -8.66 -0.96
N ARG A 3 -4.75 -9.09 0.27
CA ARG A 3 -5.13 -8.18 1.35
C ARG A 3 -4.13 -8.19 2.51
N ASP A 4 -3.03 -8.89 2.36
CA ASP A 4 -1.95 -8.90 3.34
C ASP A 4 -1.08 -7.67 3.11
N SER A 5 -1.00 -6.77 4.10
CA SER A 5 -0.23 -5.53 3.98
C SER A 5 1.24 -5.78 3.64
N LYS A 6 1.83 -6.85 4.16
CA LYS A 6 3.22 -7.20 3.87
C LYS A 6 3.43 -7.47 2.38
N LYS A 7 2.51 -8.20 1.75
CA LYS A 7 2.60 -8.52 0.32
C LYS A 7 2.30 -7.29 -0.54
N ILE A 8 1.34 -6.47 -0.10
CA ILE A 8 1.02 -5.21 -0.79
C ILE A 8 2.24 -4.29 -0.79
N ILE A 9 2.89 -4.14 0.37
CA ILE A 9 4.08 -3.29 0.50
C ILE A 9 5.22 -3.81 -0.38
N LYS A 10 5.42 -5.13 -0.41
CA LYS A 10 6.44 -5.73 -1.27
C LYS A 10 6.19 -5.36 -2.73
N ARG A 11 4.94 -5.48 -3.19
CA ARG A 11 4.58 -5.14 -4.57
C ARG A 11 4.76 -3.65 -4.85
N LEU A 12 4.38 -2.79 -3.89
CA LEU A 12 4.59 -1.35 -4.04
C LEU A 12 6.08 -1.02 -4.25
N LYS A 13 6.95 -1.62 -3.44
CA LYS A 13 8.39 -1.41 -3.57
C LYS A 13 8.92 -1.91 -4.91
N GLU A 14 8.46 -3.07 -5.36
CA GLU A 14 8.84 -3.61 -6.67
C GLU A 14 8.38 -2.70 -7.80
N ASP A 15 7.27 -2.00 -7.63
CA ASP A 15 6.75 -1.05 -8.60
C ASP A 15 7.41 0.32 -8.53
N GLY A 16 8.38 0.51 -7.63
CA GLY A 16 9.11 1.76 -7.52
C GLY A 16 8.58 2.75 -6.49
N PHE A 17 7.61 2.35 -5.66
CA PHE A 17 7.16 3.19 -4.55
C PHE A 17 8.17 3.15 -3.41
N GLU A 18 8.37 4.29 -2.77
CA GLU A 18 9.26 4.44 -1.63
C GLU A 18 8.50 4.75 -0.37
N LEU A 19 8.91 4.17 0.74
CA LEU A 19 8.36 4.50 2.06
C LEU A 19 8.89 5.88 2.44
N ILE A 20 8.00 6.86 2.61
CA ILE A 20 8.39 8.23 2.94
C ILE A 20 8.08 8.62 4.37
N SER A 21 7.15 7.93 5.03
CA SER A 21 6.89 8.17 6.46
C SER A 21 6.12 7.01 7.06
N THR A 22 6.26 6.86 8.38
CA THR A 22 5.53 5.89 9.17
C THR A 22 4.94 6.61 10.36
N ARG A 23 3.63 6.44 10.57
CA ARG A 23 2.93 7.05 11.67
C ARG A 23 2.01 6.01 12.29
N GLY A 24 2.45 5.43 13.42
CA GLY A 24 1.78 4.26 14.00
C GLY A 24 1.72 3.12 13.00
N SER A 25 0.53 2.64 12.69
CA SER A 25 0.32 1.59 11.70
C SER A 25 0.21 2.11 10.27
N HIS A 26 0.25 3.43 10.06
CA HIS A 26 0.11 4.01 8.72
C HIS A 26 1.47 4.19 8.08
N HIS A 27 1.72 3.42 7.02
CA HIS A 27 2.95 3.49 6.24
C HIS A 27 2.65 4.21 4.93
N LYS A 28 3.29 5.35 4.70
CA LYS A 28 3.06 6.18 3.52
C LYS A 28 4.11 5.90 2.46
N PHE A 29 3.65 5.56 1.27
CA PHE A 29 4.51 5.29 0.12
C PHE A 29 4.24 6.30 -0.98
N ARG A 30 5.27 6.63 -1.73
CA ARG A 30 5.15 7.59 -2.81
C ARG A 30 5.93 7.17 -4.04
N LYS A 31 5.33 7.42 -5.21
CA LYS A 31 5.97 7.28 -6.51
C LYS A 31 5.49 8.41 -7.40
N GLY A 32 6.38 9.36 -7.73
CA GLY A 32 5.98 10.55 -8.48
C GLY A 32 4.92 11.35 -7.72
N ALA A 33 3.79 11.60 -8.36
CA ALA A 33 2.68 12.33 -7.75
C ALA A 33 1.70 11.41 -7.00
N VAL A 34 1.93 10.10 -7.01
CA VAL A 34 1.02 9.13 -6.38
C VAL A 34 1.48 8.83 -4.97
N THR A 35 0.59 9.01 -4.00
CA THR A 35 0.82 8.70 -2.60
C THR A 35 -0.18 7.64 -2.16
N ILE A 36 0.32 6.59 -1.48
CA ILE A 36 -0.49 5.49 -1.00
C ILE A 36 -0.21 5.25 0.48
N ILE A 37 -1.27 5.11 1.28
CA ILE A 37 -1.14 4.80 2.70
C ILE A 37 -1.61 3.37 2.91
N VAL A 38 -0.76 2.56 3.53
CA VAL A 38 -1.05 1.16 3.83
C VAL A 38 -1.04 0.97 5.34
N PRO A 39 -2.16 0.54 5.95
CA PRO A 39 -2.15 0.11 7.34
C PRO A 39 -1.30 -1.16 7.47
N HIS A 40 -0.25 -1.11 8.29
CA HIS A 40 0.68 -2.23 8.42
C HIS A 40 1.22 -2.30 9.86
N PRO A 41 1.37 -3.48 10.45
CA PRO A 41 1.07 -4.81 9.87
C PRO A 41 -0.41 -5.17 9.96
N LYS A 42 -0.95 -5.77 8.90
CA LYS A 42 -2.30 -6.30 8.90
C LYS A 42 -2.41 -7.39 7.84
N LYS A 43 -2.76 -8.61 8.27
CA LYS A 43 -2.82 -9.76 7.36
C LYS A 43 -4.05 -9.75 6.46
N ASP A 44 -5.09 -9.05 6.86
CA ASP A 44 -6.38 -9.13 6.22
C ASP A 44 -7.03 -7.74 6.17
N LEU A 45 -6.51 -6.89 5.30
CA LEU A 45 -7.08 -5.56 5.09
C LEU A 45 -8.53 -5.66 4.61
N PRO A 46 -9.39 -4.72 5.03
CA PRO A 46 -10.73 -4.66 4.47
C PRO A 46 -10.69 -4.63 2.94
N VAL A 47 -11.63 -5.30 2.29
CA VAL A 47 -11.66 -5.38 0.83
C VAL A 47 -11.64 -4.00 0.19
N GLY A 48 -12.44 -3.07 0.72
CA GLY A 48 -12.48 -1.70 0.19
C GLY A 48 -11.14 -0.99 0.27
N THR A 49 -10.42 -1.17 1.38
CA THR A 49 -9.09 -0.57 1.57
C THR A 49 -8.09 -1.17 0.58
N ALA A 50 -8.04 -2.49 0.47
CA ALA A 50 -7.13 -3.17 -0.46
C ALA A 50 -7.43 -2.78 -1.90
N ARG A 51 -8.71 -2.67 -2.25
CA ARG A 51 -9.13 -2.29 -3.60
C ARG A 51 -8.74 -0.84 -3.92
N ALA A 52 -8.90 0.07 -2.97
CA ALA A 52 -8.50 1.46 -3.16
C ALA A 52 -6.99 1.56 -3.39
N ILE A 53 -6.20 0.81 -2.62
CA ILE A 53 -4.74 0.76 -2.81
C ILE A 53 -4.42 0.24 -4.21
N ALA A 54 -5.03 -0.84 -4.63
CA ALA A 54 -4.80 -1.42 -5.94
C ALA A 54 -5.16 -0.46 -7.07
N LYS A 55 -6.27 0.25 -6.93
CA LYS A 55 -6.70 1.24 -7.91
C LYS A 55 -5.72 2.40 -8.00
N ASP A 56 -5.32 2.95 -6.86
CA ASP A 56 -4.42 4.09 -6.82
C ASP A 56 -3.01 3.73 -7.29
N SER A 57 -2.60 2.48 -7.10
CA SER A 57 -1.31 1.97 -7.56
C SER A 57 -1.28 1.66 -9.05
N GLY A 58 -2.44 1.64 -9.70
CA GLY A 58 -2.52 1.25 -11.11
C GLY A 58 -2.62 -0.25 -11.33
N TRP A 59 -2.92 -1.03 -10.29
CA TRP A 59 -3.06 -2.49 -10.40
C TRP A 59 -4.46 -2.94 -10.85
N LEU A 60 -5.40 -2.03 -10.85
CA LEU A 60 -6.77 -2.27 -11.34
C LEU A 60 -7.04 -1.44 -12.57
#